data_717bb2e02fe4c5c1197811934ad78f6e
#
_entry.id   717bb2e02fe4c5c1197811934ad78f6e
#
_cell.length_a   1.000
_cell.length_b   1.000
_cell.length_c   1.000
_cell.angle_alpha   90.00
_cell.angle_beta   90.00
_cell.angle_gamma   90.00
#
_symmetry.space_group_name_H-M   'P 1'
#
loop_
_entity.id
_entity.type
_entity.pdbx_description
1 polymer ?
#
loop_
_entity_poly.entity_id
_entity_poly.type
_entity_poly.pdbx_seq_one_letter_code
_entity_poly.pdbx_strand_id
1 'polypeptide(L)'
;MGTPNRIAIVGGGVAGFSAAQELRARGHAGPIILVSAEGLPYDRPPLSKGYLLGTEDAARILLAPEAWYAEHGVEVVTARATALDLSADRPVVALADGTRLGADRILLATGALPRHLGIPGGDRALTLRSRADADALRRVLVPGARIAVVGAGLIGAEVASAAAALGAEATLIDPVAPPLVPAVGEDLALRLHAMHGERGVAALAGTPVAIEDGAHDAGPHLVRLADGRAVPADAVVAGIGVTPDTAVAAAAGLETDDGIVVGPDGSTSHPAVYAAGDATRVRRQDGVVRLQRRAEHWEAAVRSGQAAAAGILGEAPPEFGAPWFWSDRHGVHVEAVGTMDPRQAPGARTVLRGADGVPAAAFLLAEDGHLLGAAAIDGPLVVRAARRIIDRGLVPDPERLADPSVDPRRLAR
;
A
#
# COMPACT_ATOMS: atom_id res chain seq x y z
N MET A 1 -4.45 30.70 13.57
CA MET A 1 -3.59 31.05 12.42
C MET A 1 -4.51 31.42 11.25
N GLY A 2 -4.15 32.42 10.40
CA GLY A 2 -4.96 32.77 9.24
C GLY A 2 -5.02 31.64 8.21
N THR A 3 -6.03 31.67 7.34
CA THR A 3 -6.16 30.72 6.21
C THR A 3 -4.91 30.80 5.33
N PRO A 4 -4.24 29.67 5.02
CA PRO A 4 -3.05 29.69 4.17
C PRO A 4 -3.38 30.18 2.77
N ASN A 5 -2.49 31.00 2.19
CA ASN A 5 -2.68 31.45 0.80
C ASN A 5 -2.07 30.44 -0.19
N ARG A 6 -0.81 30.01 0.04
CA ARG A 6 -0.10 29.07 -0.85
C ARG A 6 0.21 27.76 -0.12
N ILE A 7 -0.08 26.64 -0.76
CA ILE A 7 0.19 25.29 -0.24
C ILE A 7 1.11 24.57 -1.22
N ALA A 8 2.19 23.94 -0.69
CA ALA A 8 3.04 23.04 -1.45
C ALA A 8 2.80 21.60 -0.99
N ILE A 9 2.56 20.69 -1.93
CA ILE A 9 2.38 19.26 -1.70
C ILE A 9 3.59 18.54 -2.30
N VAL A 10 4.35 17.80 -1.50
CA VAL A 10 5.53 17.06 -1.92
C VAL A 10 5.17 15.59 -2.04
N GLY A 11 5.01 15.12 -3.26
CA GLY A 11 4.66 13.74 -3.60
C GLY A 11 3.41 13.63 -4.47
N GLY A 12 3.59 13.12 -5.70
CA GLY A 12 2.53 12.91 -6.70
C GLY A 12 1.81 11.55 -6.58
N GLY A 13 1.86 10.89 -5.40
CA GLY A 13 1.07 9.69 -5.15
C GLY A 13 -0.38 10.02 -4.77
N VAL A 14 -1.19 8.97 -4.53
CA VAL A 14 -2.62 9.11 -4.23
C VAL A 14 -2.90 9.99 -3.00
N ALA A 15 -2.03 9.98 -1.98
CA ALA A 15 -2.20 10.84 -0.80
C ALA A 15 -2.09 12.33 -1.14
N GLY A 16 -1.06 12.73 -1.90
CA GLY A 16 -0.88 14.11 -2.33
C GLY A 16 -1.98 14.58 -3.28
N PHE A 17 -2.39 13.73 -4.22
CA PHE A 17 -3.49 14.01 -5.12
C PHE A 17 -4.83 14.17 -4.37
N SER A 18 -5.15 13.25 -3.45
CA SER A 18 -6.38 13.33 -2.64
C SER A 18 -6.41 14.57 -1.74
N ALA A 19 -5.24 14.98 -1.24
CA ALA A 19 -5.15 16.23 -0.49
C ALA A 19 -5.42 17.46 -1.37
N ALA A 20 -4.88 17.49 -2.60
CA ALA A 20 -5.16 18.58 -3.54
C ALA A 20 -6.65 18.65 -3.91
N GLN A 21 -7.30 17.51 -4.15
CA GLN A 21 -8.75 17.45 -4.39
C GLN A 21 -9.55 17.94 -3.19
N GLU A 22 -9.22 17.48 -1.99
CA GLU A 22 -9.94 17.83 -0.75
C GLU A 22 -9.79 19.33 -0.43
N LEU A 23 -8.58 19.90 -0.61
CA LEU A 23 -8.36 21.34 -0.46
C LEU A 23 -9.29 22.15 -1.37
N ARG A 24 -9.46 21.74 -2.62
CA ARG A 24 -10.37 22.38 -3.57
C ARG A 24 -11.84 22.16 -3.19
N ALA A 25 -12.21 20.96 -2.80
CA ALA A 25 -13.57 20.63 -2.36
C ALA A 25 -13.99 21.44 -1.13
N ARG A 26 -13.03 21.77 -0.24
CA ARG A 26 -13.23 22.64 0.94
C ARG A 26 -13.11 24.15 0.65
N GLY A 27 -12.97 24.54 -0.62
CA GLY A 27 -13.02 25.94 -1.04
C GLY A 27 -11.69 26.69 -0.90
N HIS A 28 -10.54 25.99 -0.72
CA HIS A 28 -9.25 26.68 -0.76
C HIS A 28 -9.01 27.27 -2.17
N ALA A 29 -8.96 28.60 -2.30
CA ALA A 29 -8.83 29.31 -3.56
C ALA A 29 -7.37 29.66 -3.92
N GLY A 30 -6.44 29.57 -2.95
CA GLY A 30 -5.03 29.93 -3.16
C GLY A 30 -4.28 28.93 -4.04
N PRO A 31 -3.05 29.27 -4.51
CA PRO A 31 -2.22 28.38 -5.30
C PRO A 31 -1.90 27.07 -4.57
N ILE A 32 -2.03 25.94 -5.29
CA ILE A 32 -1.54 24.62 -4.86
C ILE A 32 -0.44 24.22 -5.82
N ILE A 33 0.76 23.95 -5.30
CA ILE A 33 1.89 23.43 -6.07
C ILE A 33 2.10 21.97 -5.65
N LEU A 34 1.95 21.04 -6.60
CA LEU A 34 2.16 19.61 -6.38
C LEU A 34 3.49 19.20 -7.01
N VAL A 35 4.49 18.95 -6.17
CA VAL A 35 5.81 18.49 -6.59
C VAL A 35 5.79 16.97 -6.76
N SER A 36 6.01 16.49 -7.96
CA SER A 36 5.99 15.07 -8.33
C SER A 36 7.24 14.68 -9.09
N ALA A 37 8.01 13.74 -8.59
CA ALA A 37 9.26 13.32 -9.24
C ALA A 37 9.02 12.54 -10.56
N GLU A 38 7.81 12.03 -10.78
CA GLU A 38 7.47 11.16 -11.91
C GLU A 38 6.46 11.79 -12.88
N GLY A 39 6.27 13.13 -12.83
CA GLY A 39 5.31 13.85 -13.66
C GLY A 39 3.90 13.83 -13.10
N LEU A 40 2.88 13.71 -13.95
CA LEU A 40 1.49 13.69 -13.53
C LEU A 40 1.24 12.55 -12.53
N PRO A 41 0.48 12.82 -11.44
CA PRO A 41 0.10 11.80 -10.47
C PRO A 41 -0.60 10.61 -11.10
N TYR A 42 -0.17 9.42 -10.73
CA TYR A 42 -0.74 8.17 -11.23
C TYR A 42 -0.97 7.15 -10.10
N ASP A 43 -1.84 6.19 -10.38
CA ASP A 43 -2.22 5.15 -9.45
C ASP A 43 -1.21 4.00 -9.44
N ARG A 44 -0.75 3.58 -8.24
CA ARG A 44 0.29 2.55 -8.11
C ARG A 44 -0.24 1.11 -8.14
N PRO A 45 -1.44 0.77 -7.64
CA PRO A 45 -1.97 -0.59 -7.67
C PRO A 45 -1.97 -1.25 -9.06
N PRO A 46 -2.22 -0.55 -10.18
CA PRO A 46 -2.11 -1.15 -11.51
C PRO A 46 -0.72 -1.64 -11.90
N LEU A 47 0.34 -1.11 -11.27
CA LEU A 47 1.73 -1.42 -11.61
C LEU A 47 2.09 -2.90 -11.43
N SER A 48 1.42 -3.63 -10.55
CA SER A 48 1.56 -5.09 -10.36
C SER A 48 0.47 -5.91 -11.06
N LYS A 49 -0.47 -5.24 -11.75
CA LYS A 49 -1.68 -5.80 -12.38
C LYS A 49 -1.76 -5.46 -13.87
N GLY A 50 -2.78 -4.68 -14.25
CA GLY A 50 -3.06 -4.33 -15.65
C GLY A 50 -1.91 -3.65 -16.37
N TYR A 51 -1.18 -2.74 -15.69
CA TYR A 51 -0.01 -2.10 -16.27
C TYR A 51 1.13 -3.10 -16.52
N LEU A 52 1.44 -3.98 -15.55
CA LEU A 52 2.48 -5.01 -15.70
C LEU A 52 2.13 -6.01 -16.81
N LEU A 53 0.84 -6.39 -16.88
CA LEU A 53 0.33 -7.29 -17.93
C LEU A 53 0.23 -6.64 -19.32
N GLY A 54 0.35 -5.30 -19.41
CA GLY A 54 0.22 -4.56 -20.65
C GLY A 54 -1.23 -4.38 -21.14
N THR A 55 -2.21 -4.63 -20.29
CA THR A 55 -3.64 -4.38 -20.57
C THR A 55 -4.07 -2.95 -20.24
N GLU A 56 -3.25 -2.23 -19.49
CA GLU A 56 -3.40 -0.81 -19.20
C GLU A 56 -2.11 -0.07 -19.57
N ASP A 57 -2.25 1.15 -20.09
CA ASP A 57 -1.15 2.05 -20.44
C ASP A 57 -0.94 3.15 -19.38
N ALA A 58 0.08 3.97 -19.58
CA ALA A 58 0.42 5.05 -18.66
C ALA A 58 -0.69 6.12 -18.52
N ALA A 59 -1.48 6.35 -19.57
CA ALA A 59 -2.58 7.33 -19.53
C ALA A 59 -3.77 6.80 -18.71
N ARG A 60 -4.02 5.48 -18.80
CA ARG A 60 -5.13 4.83 -18.09
C ARG A 60 -4.96 4.85 -16.57
N ILE A 61 -3.72 4.82 -16.09
CA ILE A 61 -3.42 4.79 -14.66
C ILE A 61 -3.27 6.19 -14.04
N LEU A 62 -3.42 7.28 -14.78
CA LEU A 62 -3.40 8.64 -14.21
C LEU A 62 -4.53 8.81 -13.19
N LEU A 63 -4.26 9.46 -12.06
CA LEU A 63 -5.26 9.77 -11.03
C LEU A 63 -6.27 10.81 -11.52
N ALA A 64 -5.86 11.69 -12.43
CA ALA A 64 -6.74 12.59 -13.16
C ALA A 64 -6.10 12.95 -14.51
N PRO A 65 -6.90 13.33 -15.54
CA PRO A 65 -6.37 13.86 -16.77
C PRO A 65 -5.64 15.19 -16.54
N GLU A 66 -4.67 15.53 -17.39
CA GLU A 66 -3.86 16.76 -17.26
C GLU A 66 -4.73 18.03 -17.15
N ALA A 67 -5.82 18.10 -17.91
CA ALA A 67 -6.76 19.22 -17.89
C ALA A 67 -7.33 19.49 -16.50
N TRP A 68 -7.54 18.44 -15.68
CA TRP A 68 -8.07 18.58 -14.33
C TRP A 68 -7.19 19.49 -13.46
N TYR A 69 -5.87 19.37 -13.57
CA TYR A 69 -4.94 20.15 -12.74
C TYR A 69 -5.03 21.64 -13.10
N ALA A 70 -5.10 21.96 -14.38
CA ALA A 70 -5.26 23.34 -14.86
C ALA A 70 -6.62 23.93 -14.44
N GLU A 71 -7.71 23.19 -14.61
CA GLU A 71 -9.07 23.59 -14.26
C GLU A 71 -9.24 23.85 -12.76
N HIS A 72 -8.49 23.11 -11.93
CA HIS A 72 -8.53 23.25 -10.47
C HIS A 72 -7.40 24.13 -9.92
N GLY A 73 -6.59 24.78 -10.76
CA GLY A 73 -5.50 25.65 -10.34
C GLY A 73 -4.43 24.92 -9.52
N VAL A 74 -4.16 23.65 -9.83
CA VAL A 74 -3.09 22.85 -9.26
C VAL A 74 -1.92 22.83 -10.22
N GLU A 75 -0.81 23.48 -9.85
CA GLU A 75 0.42 23.46 -10.62
C GLU A 75 1.21 22.18 -10.32
N VAL A 76 1.45 21.33 -11.33
CA VAL A 76 2.28 20.13 -11.19
C VAL A 76 3.70 20.45 -11.59
N VAL A 77 4.63 20.39 -10.63
CA VAL A 77 6.06 20.59 -10.85
C VAL A 77 6.76 19.24 -10.89
N THR A 78 7.29 18.87 -12.08
CA THR A 78 8.03 17.63 -12.25
C THR A 78 9.45 17.78 -11.71
N ALA A 79 9.64 17.49 -10.44
CA ALA A 79 10.93 17.58 -9.77
C ALA A 79 10.94 16.70 -8.49
N ARG A 80 12.15 16.38 -8.00
CA ARG A 80 12.35 15.75 -6.70
C ARG A 80 12.62 16.82 -5.64
N ALA A 81 11.90 16.80 -4.54
CA ALA A 81 12.24 17.58 -3.36
C ALA A 81 13.47 16.96 -2.66
N THR A 82 14.43 17.80 -2.32
CA THR A 82 15.72 17.39 -1.73
C THR A 82 15.91 17.88 -0.30
N ALA A 83 15.26 18.98 0.07
CA ALA A 83 15.34 19.53 1.41
C ALA A 83 14.09 20.36 1.76
N LEU A 84 13.90 20.55 3.06
CA LEU A 84 12.89 21.44 3.63
C LEU A 84 13.59 22.42 4.56
N ASP A 85 13.46 23.71 4.28
CA ASP A 85 14.01 24.78 5.09
C ASP A 85 12.89 25.39 5.94
N LEU A 86 12.96 25.17 7.26
CA LEU A 86 12.00 25.63 8.26
C LEU A 86 12.49 26.83 9.07
N SER A 87 13.70 27.33 8.78
CA SER A 87 14.30 28.45 9.51
C SER A 87 13.79 29.82 9.07
N ALA A 88 13.18 29.89 7.87
CA ALA A 88 12.62 31.12 7.32
C ALA A 88 11.21 31.38 7.87
N ASP A 89 10.75 32.63 7.83
CA ASP A 89 9.38 33.04 8.21
C ASP A 89 8.29 32.26 7.44
N ARG A 90 8.62 31.85 6.23
CA ARG A 90 7.80 30.98 5.36
C ARG A 90 8.62 29.73 5.01
N PRO A 91 8.12 28.51 5.30
CA PRO A 91 8.79 27.26 4.94
C PRO A 91 9.07 27.18 3.43
N VAL A 92 10.23 26.59 3.07
CA VAL A 92 10.69 26.46 1.70
C VAL A 92 11.01 25.01 1.37
N VAL A 93 10.47 24.50 0.28
CA VAL A 93 10.88 23.22 -0.33
C VAL A 93 11.97 23.49 -1.36
N ALA A 94 13.14 22.86 -1.20
CA ALA A 94 14.21 22.88 -2.20
C ALA A 94 14.06 21.68 -3.15
N LEU A 95 14.21 21.94 -4.46
CA LEU A 95 14.12 20.94 -5.52
C LEU A 95 15.52 20.58 -6.05
N ALA A 96 15.61 19.42 -6.69
CA ALA A 96 16.87 18.90 -7.22
C ALA A 96 17.52 19.77 -8.32
N ASP A 97 16.71 20.58 -9.02
CA ASP A 97 17.14 21.54 -10.04
C ASP A 97 17.61 22.90 -9.47
N GLY A 98 17.60 23.04 -8.13
CA GLY A 98 17.95 24.26 -7.43
C GLY A 98 16.79 25.21 -7.18
N THR A 99 15.60 24.93 -7.70
CA THR A 99 14.39 25.73 -7.45
C THR A 99 14.02 25.69 -5.96
N ARG A 100 13.56 26.84 -5.43
CA ARG A 100 13.12 27.00 -4.04
C ARG A 100 11.64 27.45 -4.02
N LEU A 101 10.79 26.64 -3.45
CA LEU A 101 9.32 26.89 -3.39
C LEU A 101 8.91 27.27 -1.97
N GLY A 102 8.63 28.55 -1.74
CA GLY A 102 8.07 29.04 -0.47
C GLY A 102 6.57 28.83 -0.42
N ALA A 103 6.04 28.31 0.70
CA ALA A 103 4.62 28.08 0.91
C ALA A 103 4.22 28.39 2.37
N ASP A 104 2.94 28.73 2.60
CA ASP A 104 2.43 28.98 3.96
C ASP A 104 2.23 27.67 4.71
N ARG A 105 1.90 26.61 3.97
CA ARG A 105 1.82 25.23 4.47
C ARG A 105 2.46 24.27 3.49
N ILE A 106 3.09 23.24 4.04
CA ILE A 106 3.69 22.15 3.28
C ILE A 106 3.05 20.84 3.70
N LEU A 107 2.65 20.02 2.72
CA LEU A 107 2.23 18.63 2.92
C LEU A 107 3.29 17.70 2.38
N LEU A 108 3.88 16.86 3.24
CA LEU A 108 4.79 15.80 2.85
C LEU A 108 3.97 14.52 2.58
N ALA A 109 3.86 14.14 1.32
CA ALA A 109 3.22 12.92 0.83
C ALA A 109 4.22 12.05 0.06
N THR A 110 5.44 11.94 0.59
CA THR A 110 6.61 11.29 -0.02
C THR A 110 6.43 9.77 -0.20
N GLY A 111 5.51 9.18 0.57
CA GLY A 111 5.18 7.77 0.46
C GLY A 111 6.24 6.86 1.07
N ALA A 112 6.54 5.74 0.41
CA ALA A 112 7.50 4.75 0.88
C ALA A 112 8.35 4.20 -0.26
N LEU A 113 9.54 3.72 0.07
CA LEU A 113 10.52 3.11 -0.84
C LEU A 113 10.50 1.60 -0.68
N PRO A 114 10.74 0.82 -1.73
CA PRO A 114 10.91 -0.62 -1.63
C PRO A 114 12.06 -0.97 -0.69
N ARG A 115 11.88 -2.01 0.10
CA ARG A 115 13.01 -2.59 0.86
C ARG A 115 13.90 -3.38 -0.09
N HIS A 116 15.20 -3.18 0.04
CA HIS A 116 16.19 -3.99 -0.64
C HIS A 116 16.56 -5.22 0.20
N LEU A 117 16.94 -6.29 -0.48
CA LEU A 117 17.44 -7.50 0.18
C LEU A 117 18.80 -7.20 0.81
N GLY A 118 18.87 -7.22 2.13
CA GLY A 118 20.11 -6.99 2.91
C GLY A 118 21.05 -8.21 2.92
N ILE A 119 21.22 -8.88 1.79
CA ILE A 119 22.05 -10.08 1.61
C ILE A 119 23.10 -9.84 0.50
N PRO A 120 24.22 -10.57 0.46
CA PRO A 120 25.18 -10.50 -0.63
C PRO A 120 24.50 -10.65 -2.00
N GLY A 121 24.74 -9.71 -2.93
CA GLY A 121 24.11 -9.65 -4.25
C GLY A 121 22.66 -9.22 -4.26
N GLY A 122 22.09 -8.81 -3.13
CA GLY A 122 20.70 -8.36 -3.03
C GLY A 122 20.36 -7.11 -3.85
N ASP A 123 21.36 -6.32 -4.23
CA ASP A 123 21.27 -5.17 -5.14
C ASP A 123 20.94 -5.57 -6.59
N ARG A 124 21.11 -6.84 -6.97
CA ARG A 124 20.72 -7.38 -8.27
C ARG A 124 19.21 -7.60 -8.41
N ALA A 125 18.49 -7.61 -7.30
CA ALA A 125 17.04 -7.81 -7.31
C ALA A 125 16.32 -6.54 -7.80
N LEU A 126 15.42 -6.72 -8.76
CA LEU A 126 14.46 -5.69 -9.16
C LEU A 126 13.42 -5.47 -8.07
N THR A 127 12.88 -4.28 -8.00
CA THR A 127 11.77 -3.92 -7.10
C THR A 127 10.58 -3.43 -7.91
N LEU A 128 9.43 -3.21 -7.27
CA LEU A 128 8.26 -2.63 -7.93
C LEU A 128 7.65 -1.54 -7.06
N ARG A 129 7.81 -0.29 -7.48
CA ARG A 129 7.18 0.87 -6.85
C ARG A 129 6.78 1.97 -7.84
N SER A 130 7.56 2.16 -8.90
CA SER A 130 7.37 3.18 -9.93
C SER A 130 6.99 2.57 -11.28
N ARG A 131 6.54 3.44 -12.22
CA ARG A 131 6.34 3.01 -13.63
C ARG A 131 7.63 2.48 -14.24
N ALA A 132 8.75 3.14 -13.95
CA ALA A 132 10.05 2.70 -14.46
C ALA A 132 10.41 1.29 -13.97
N ASP A 133 10.08 0.95 -12.71
CA ASP A 133 10.26 -0.41 -12.19
C ASP A 133 9.35 -1.40 -12.91
N ALA A 134 8.07 -1.07 -13.11
CA ALA A 134 7.15 -1.93 -13.85
C ALA A 134 7.61 -2.15 -15.30
N ASP A 135 8.11 -1.10 -15.96
CA ASP A 135 8.68 -1.20 -17.31
C ASP A 135 9.96 -2.06 -17.33
N ALA A 136 10.78 -2.00 -16.27
CA ALA A 136 11.94 -2.88 -16.12
C ALA A 136 11.51 -4.34 -15.94
N LEU A 137 10.50 -4.59 -15.11
CA LEU A 137 9.93 -5.93 -14.92
C LEU A 137 9.34 -6.50 -16.22
N ARG A 138 8.58 -5.71 -16.98
CA ARG A 138 8.01 -6.16 -18.26
C ARG A 138 9.05 -6.64 -19.26
N ARG A 139 10.27 -6.10 -19.23
CA ARG A 139 11.38 -6.55 -20.10
C ARG A 139 11.91 -7.92 -19.76
N VAL A 140 11.79 -8.36 -18.51
CA VAL A 140 12.28 -9.65 -18.03
C VAL A 140 11.17 -10.69 -17.86
N LEU A 141 9.91 -10.29 -17.72
CA LEU A 141 8.75 -11.17 -17.61
C LEU A 141 8.30 -11.63 -19.02
N VAL A 142 9.12 -12.48 -19.64
CA VAL A 142 8.88 -13.01 -21.00
C VAL A 142 8.66 -14.53 -20.94
N PRO A 143 7.98 -15.13 -21.95
CA PRO A 143 7.75 -16.58 -21.97
C PRO A 143 9.01 -17.40 -21.79
N GLY A 144 8.99 -18.37 -20.86
CA GLY A 144 10.10 -19.26 -20.55
C GLY A 144 11.20 -18.65 -19.66
N ALA A 145 11.13 -17.36 -19.32
CA ALA A 145 12.07 -16.77 -18.36
C ALA A 145 11.82 -17.29 -16.95
N ARG A 146 12.86 -17.63 -16.22
CA ARG A 146 12.80 -18.07 -14.82
C ARG A 146 12.88 -16.86 -13.90
N ILE A 147 11.84 -16.64 -13.12
CA ILE A 147 11.71 -15.48 -12.24
C ILE A 147 11.67 -15.92 -10.78
N ALA A 148 12.66 -15.55 -10.00
CA ALA A 148 12.63 -15.75 -8.55
C ALA A 148 12.03 -14.51 -7.88
N VAL A 149 10.87 -14.65 -7.23
CA VAL A 149 10.21 -13.59 -6.48
C VAL A 149 10.43 -13.83 -4.99
N VAL A 150 11.17 -12.96 -4.34
CA VAL A 150 11.46 -13.00 -2.91
C VAL A 150 10.45 -12.14 -2.15
N GLY A 151 9.66 -12.77 -1.27
CA GLY A 151 8.53 -12.19 -0.55
C GLY A 151 7.20 -12.56 -1.20
N ALA A 152 6.37 -13.30 -0.47
CA ALA A 152 5.03 -13.74 -0.91
C ALA A 152 3.89 -12.89 -0.30
N GLY A 153 4.18 -11.64 0.05
CA GLY A 153 3.18 -10.64 0.43
C GLY A 153 2.29 -10.24 -0.74
N LEU A 154 1.54 -9.14 -0.62
CA LEU A 154 0.60 -8.70 -1.66
C LEU A 154 1.30 -8.49 -3.01
N ILE A 155 2.34 -7.65 -3.05
CA ILE A 155 3.03 -7.29 -4.30
C ILE A 155 3.77 -8.48 -4.91
N GLY A 156 4.52 -9.25 -4.11
CA GLY A 156 5.25 -10.41 -4.63
C GLY A 156 4.32 -11.47 -5.23
N ALA A 157 3.20 -11.74 -4.58
CA ALA A 157 2.18 -12.65 -5.09
C ALA A 157 1.51 -12.16 -6.40
N GLU A 158 1.26 -10.85 -6.52
CA GLU A 158 0.74 -10.23 -7.75
C GLU A 158 1.77 -10.30 -8.89
N VAL A 159 3.04 -10.01 -8.60
CA VAL A 159 4.14 -10.12 -9.59
C VAL A 159 4.32 -11.57 -10.05
N ALA A 160 4.31 -12.55 -9.12
CA ALA A 160 4.41 -13.96 -9.49
C ALA A 160 3.21 -14.42 -10.34
N SER A 161 2.00 -13.92 -10.01
CA SER A 161 0.80 -14.15 -10.81
C SER A 161 0.92 -13.54 -12.21
N ALA A 162 1.41 -12.31 -12.33
CA ALA A 162 1.62 -11.65 -13.62
C ALA A 162 2.71 -12.35 -14.45
N ALA A 163 3.81 -12.79 -13.82
CA ALA A 163 4.85 -13.56 -14.47
C ALA A 163 4.30 -14.84 -15.10
N ALA A 164 3.53 -15.63 -14.35
CA ALA A 164 2.87 -16.83 -14.86
C ALA A 164 1.89 -16.53 -15.99
N ALA A 165 1.11 -15.47 -15.90
CA ALA A 165 0.17 -15.05 -16.94
C ALA A 165 0.88 -14.61 -18.24
N LEU A 166 2.10 -14.09 -18.14
CA LEU A 166 2.97 -13.73 -19.27
C LEU A 166 3.79 -14.92 -19.82
N GLY A 167 3.63 -16.13 -19.24
CA GLY A 167 4.31 -17.34 -19.67
C GLY A 167 5.73 -17.53 -19.11
N ALA A 168 6.12 -16.76 -18.09
CA ALA A 168 7.36 -16.96 -17.37
C ALA A 168 7.20 -18.05 -16.28
N GLU A 169 8.31 -18.71 -15.94
CA GLU A 169 8.40 -19.71 -14.87
C GLU A 169 8.70 -19.01 -13.54
N ALA A 170 7.66 -18.78 -12.72
CA ALA A 170 7.81 -18.06 -11.47
C ALA A 170 8.06 -19.00 -10.28
N THR A 171 9.06 -18.67 -9.45
CA THR A 171 9.29 -19.28 -8.14
C THR A 171 9.15 -18.22 -7.06
N LEU A 172 8.14 -18.36 -6.20
CA LEU A 172 7.85 -17.48 -5.07
C LEU A 172 8.54 -18.02 -3.82
N ILE A 173 9.36 -17.19 -3.16
CA ILE A 173 10.18 -17.57 -2.00
C ILE A 173 9.81 -16.70 -0.80
N ASP A 174 9.39 -17.31 0.31
CA ASP A 174 9.09 -16.59 1.55
C ASP A 174 9.46 -17.46 2.76
N PRO A 175 10.03 -16.89 3.83
CA PRO A 175 10.31 -17.65 5.06
C PRO A 175 9.03 -18.05 5.81
N VAL A 176 7.90 -17.39 5.54
CA VAL A 176 6.60 -17.64 6.16
C VAL A 176 5.63 -18.21 5.13
N ALA A 177 5.00 -19.33 5.44
CA ALA A 177 3.97 -19.95 4.60
C ALA A 177 2.79 -20.45 5.46
N PRO A 178 1.58 -19.91 5.25
CA PRO A 178 1.18 -18.88 4.31
C PRO A 178 1.46 -17.44 4.83
N PRO A 179 1.88 -16.49 3.98
CA PRO A 179 2.38 -15.18 4.43
C PRO A 179 1.26 -14.18 4.83
N LEU A 180 0.04 -14.34 4.33
CA LEU A 180 -1.04 -13.35 4.46
C LEU A 180 -1.96 -13.54 5.66
N VAL A 181 -1.63 -14.43 6.60
CA VAL A 181 -2.47 -14.72 7.78
C VAL A 181 -2.94 -13.45 8.52
N PRO A 182 -2.08 -12.46 8.82
CA PRO A 182 -2.53 -11.26 9.53
C PRO A 182 -3.47 -10.35 8.70
N ALA A 183 -3.51 -10.56 7.39
CA ALA A 183 -4.27 -9.72 6.47
C ALA A 183 -5.66 -10.29 6.14
N VAL A 184 -5.77 -11.61 6.00
CA VAL A 184 -7.01 -12.26 5.51
C VAL A 184 -7.48 -13.42 6.39
N GLY A 185 -6.77 -13.75 7.48
CA GLY A 185 -7.00 -14.94 8.31
C GLY A 185 -6.33 -16.19 7.74
N GLU A 186 -6.19 -17.21 8.56
CA GLU A 186 -5.40 -18.42 8.23
C GLU A 186 -6.00 -19.21 7.07
N ASP A 187 -7.30 -19.50 7.11
CA ASP A 187 -7.97 -20.35 6.11
C ASP A 187 -7.91 -19.74 4.70
N LEU A 188 -8.16 -18.42 4.57
CA LEU A 188 -8.04 -17.75 3.28
C LEU A 188 -6.59 -17.59 2.84
N ALA A 189 -5.66 -17.37 3.77
CA ALA A 189 -4.23 -17.30 3.47
C ALA A 189 -3.71 -18.63 2.93
N LEU A 190 -4.09 -19.76 3.53
CA LEU A 190 -3.78 -21.11 3.03
C LEU A 190 -4.34 -21.34 1.62
N ARG A 191 -5.61 -21.01 1.39
CA ARG A 191 -6.25 -21.11 0.09
C ARG A 191 -5.53 -20.28 -0.98
N LEU A 192 -5.25 -19.00 -0.67
CA LEU A 192 -4.55 -18.09 -1.58
C LEU A 192 -3.13 -18.55 -1.89
N HIS A 193 -2.46 -19.17 -0.91
CA HIS A 193 -1.11 -19.71 -1.08
C HIS A 193 -1.13 -20.97 -1.98
N ALA A 194 -2.09 -21.88 -1.78
CA ALA A 194 -2.25 -23.08 -2.62
C ALA A 194 -2.53 -22.75 -4.09
N MET A 195 -3.26 -21.66 -4.37
CA MET A 195 -3.53 -21.18 -5.74
C MET A 195 -2.26 -20.93 -6.57
N HIS A 196 -1.13 -20.60 -5.93
CA HIS A 196 0.13 -20.42 -6.66
C HIS A 196 0.52 -21.70 -7.39
N GLY A 197 0.56 -22.85 -6.68
CA GLY A 197 0.86 -24.15 -7.27
C GLY A 197 -0.14 -24.58 -8.34
N GLU A 198 -1.44 -24.34 -8.12
CA GLU A 198 -2.52 -24.65 -9.08
C GLU A 198 -2.38 -23.85 -10.38
N ARG A 199 -1.68 -22.72 -10.35
CA ARG A 199 -1.43 -21.82 -11.49
C ARG A 199 -0.01 -21.88 -12.01
N GLY A 200 0.76 -22.91 -11.66
CA GLY A 200 2.10 -23.16 -12.18
C GLY A 200 3.21 -22.29 -11.55
N VAL A 201 2.93 -21.60 -10.45
CA VAL A 201 3.94 -20.87 -9.68
C VAL A 201 4.48 -21.78 -8.57
N ALA A 202 5.78 -22.08 -8.58
CA ALA A 202 6.41 -22.79 -7.50
C ALA A 202 6.45 -21.91 -6.23
N ALA A 203 5.92 -22.40 -5.10
CA ALA A 203 5.99 -21.70 -3.82
C ALA A 203 6.93 -22.44 -2.87
N LEU A 204 8.00 -21.77 -2.45
CA LEU A 204 9.04 -22.32 -1.59
C LEU A 204 9.08 -21.60 -0.25
N ALA A 205 8.86 -22.33 0.84
CA ALA A 205 9.21 -21.86 2.17
C ALA A 205 10.74 -21.88 2.30
N GLY A 206 11.36 -20.70 2.55
CA GLY A 206 12.80 -20.58 2.70
C GLY A 206 13.26 -19.14 2.87
N THR A 207 14.42 -18.99 3.51
CA THR A 207 15.05 -17.69 3.74
C THR A 207 16.20 -17.50 2.75
N PRO A 208 16.13 -16.50 1.84
CA PRO A 208 17.25 -16.18 0.96
C PRO A 208 18.43 -15.64 1.78
N VAL A 209 19.65 -16.08 1.43
CA VAL A 209 20.90 -15.67 2.11
C VAL A 209 21.93 -15.06 1.16
N ALA A 210 21.83 -15.28 -0.14
CA ALA A 210 22.67 -14.64 -1.16
C ALA A 210 22.00 -14.71 -2.53
N ILE A 211 22.38 -13.79 -3.43
CA ILE A 211 22.17 -13.89 -4.89
C ILE A 211 23.55 -13.94 -5.52
N GLU A 212 23.91 -15.10 -6.02
CA GLU A 212 25.19 -15.38 -6.65
C GLU A 212 25.07 -15.33 -8.18
N ASP A 213 26.23 -15.33 -8.87
CA ASP A 213 26.27 -15.55 -10.32
C ASP A 213 25.89 -17.01 -10.61
N GLY A 214 24.95 -17.21 -11.52
CA GLY A 214 24.53 -18.52 -11.98
C GLY A 214 25.57 -19.15 -12.95
N ALA A 215 25.62 -20.47 -12.99
CA ALA A 215 26.36 -21.20 -14.03
C ALA A 215 25.65 -21.03 -15.39
N HIS A 216 26.37 -21.27 -16.50
CA HIS A 216 25.96 -21.01 -17.90
C HIS A 216 24.52 -21.50 -18.21
N ASP A 217 24.13 -22.67 -17.66
CA ASP A 217 22.81 -23.28 -17.90
C ASP A 217 21.75 -22.91 -16.84
N ALA A 218 22.16 -22.26 -15.74
CA ALA A 218 21.30 -21.92 -14.61
C ALA A 218 20.71 -20.50 -14.66
N GLY A 219 21.01 -19.73 -15.75
CA GLY A 219 20.70 -18.29 -15.82
C GLY A 219 21.69 -17.42 -15.07
N PRO A 220 21.56 -16.06 -15.18
CA PRO A 220 22.54 -15.14 -14.63
C PRO A 220 22.53 -15.07 -13.10
N HIS A 221 21.50 -15.59 -12.44
CA HIS A 221 21.34 -15.50 -10.98
C HIS A 221 21.06 -16.86 -10.35
N LEU A 222 21.61 -17.05 -9.15
CA LEU A 222 21.33 -18.19 -8.29
C LEU A 222 20.97 -17.70 -6.89
N VAL A 223 19.69 -17.81 -6.51
CA VAL A 223 19.22 -17.43 -5.18
C VAL A 223 19.50 -18.56 -4.20
N ARG A 224 20.45 -18.37 -3.27
CA ARG A 224 20.78 -19.31 -2.20
C ARG A 224 19.82 -19.18 -1.04
N LEU A 225 19.35 -20.31 -0.53
CA LEU A 225 18.52 -20.40 0.66
C LEU A 225 19.33 -20.91 1.85
N ALA A 226 18.90 -20.55 3.06
CA ALA A 226 19.58 -20.91 4.32
C ALA A 226 19.67 -22.44 4.56
N ASP A 227 18.79 -23.21 3.96
CA ASP A 227 18.75 -24.67 4.05
C ASP A 227 19.63 -25.39 3.00
N GLY A 228 20.41 -24.62 2.22
CA GLY A 228 21.31 -25.13 1.17
C GLY A 228 20.66 -25.29 -0.20
N ARG A 229 19.35 -25.16 -0.34
CA ARG A 229 18.70 -25.10 -1.65
C ARG A 229 19.16 -23.88 -2.45
N ALA A 230 19.06 -23.98 -3.77
CA ALA A 230 19.37 -22.88 -4.67
C ALA A 230 18.31 -22.81 -5.77
N VAL A 231 17.88 -21.61 -6.09
CA VAL A 231 16.87 -21.33 -7.11
C VAL A 231 17.54 -20.57 -8.26
N PRO A 232 17.68 -21.20 -9.45
CA PRO A 232 18.19 -20.54 -10.64
C PRO A 232 17.15 -19.54 -11.16
N ALA A 233 17.62 -18.38 -11.63
CA ALA A 233 16.73 -17.34 -12.14
C ALA A 233 17.39 -16.49 -13.23
N ASP A 234 16.59 -16.06 -14.20
CA ASP A 234 16.98 -15.08 -15.20
C ASP A 234 16.79 -13.65 -14.68
N ALA A 235 15.86 -13.47 -13.72
CA ALA A 235 15.72 -12.26 -12.94
C ALA A 235 15.23 -12.57 -11.53
N VAL A 236 15.62 -11.72 -10.57
CA VAL A 236 15.18 -11.78 -9.18
C VAL A 236 14.35 -10.53 -8.87
N VAL A 237 13.21 -10.69 -8.21
CA VAL A 237 12.32 -9.60 -7.79
C VAL A 237 12.18 -9.61 -6.28
N ALA A 238 12.40 -8.46 -5.62
CA ALA A 238 12.23 -8.29 -4.18
C ALA A 238 10.89 -7.63 -3.87
N GLY A 239 9.98 -8.39 -3.26
CA GLY A 239 8.66 -7.95 -2.78
C GLY A 239 8.54 -8.04 -1.25
N ILE A 240 9.58 -7.62 -0.50
CA ILE A 240 9.72 -7.81 0.95
C ILE A 240 9.20 -6.62 1.80
N GLY A 241 8.33 -5.82 1.23
CA GLY A 241 7.73 -4.66 1.89
C GLY A 241 8.42 -3.35 1.56
N VAL A 242 8.04 -2.29 2.28
CA VAL A 242 8.48 -0.92 2.03
C VAL A 242 9.02 -0.28 3.32
N THR A 243 9.76 0.82 3.15
CA THR A 243 10.22 1.70 4.23
C THR A 243 9.69 3.11 3.97
N PRO A 244 9.14 3.82 4.96
CA PRO A 244 8.62 5.17 4.75
C PRO A 244 9.73 6.11 4.29
N ASP A 245 9.44 6.95 3.29
CA ASP A 245 10.38 7.97 2.82
C ASP A 245 10.30 9.20 3.72
N THR A 246 11.11 9.20 4.78
CA THR A 246 11.18 10.26 5.79
C THR A 246 12.40 11.18 5.62
N ALA A 247 13.22 10.96 4.60
CA ALA A 247 14.54 11.61 4.49
C ALA A 247 14.47 13.14 4.57
N VAL A 248 13.59 13.76 3.79
CA VAL A 248 13.43 15.23 3.79
C VAL A 248 12.88 15.74 5.13
N ALA A 249 11.95 15.00 5.74
CA ALA A 249 11.37 15.35 7.04
C ALA A 249 12.39 15.26 8.17
N ALA A 250 13.13 14.16 8.24
CA ALA A 250 14.17 13.93 9.26
C ALA A 250 15.30 14.94 9.15
N ALA A 251 15.76 15.25 7.92
CA ALA A 251 16.80 16.25 7.69
C ALA A 251 16.36 17.67 8.11
N ALA A 252 15.06 17.97 8.06
CA ALA A 252 14.47 19.23 8.52
C ALA A 252 14.19 19.26 10.04
N GLY A 253 14.51 18.20 10.78
CA GLY A 253 14.30 18.11 12.23
C GLY A 253 12.86 17.80 12.65
N LEU A 254 12.02 17.32 11.73
CA LEU A 254 10.68 16.83 12.08
C LEU A 254 10.80 15.51 12.84
N GLU A 255 9.84 15.26 13.74
CA GLU A 255 9.80 14.02 14.50
C GLU A 255 9.50 12.83 13.57
N THR A 256 10.36 11.79 13.63
CA THR A 256 10.22 10.55 12.86
C THR A 256 10.43 9.33 13.76
N ASP A 257 9.57 8.33 13.62
CA ASP A 257 9.67 7.01 14.27
C ASP A 257 9.00 5.97 13.38
N ASP A 258 9.77 5.23 12.58
CA ASP A 258 9.26 4.35 11.52
C ASP A 258 8.15 5.02 10.68
N GLY A 259 8.39 6.28 10.31
CA GLY A 259 7.50 7.19 9.61
C GLY A 259 7.57 8.60 10.16
N ILE A 260 7.05 9.59 9.44
CA ILE A 260 6.86 10.95 9.95
C ILE A 260 5.73 10.88 10.99
N VAL A 261 6.02 11.29 12.24
CA VAL A 261 5.03 11.25 13.30
C VAL A 261 4.01 12.37 13.10
N VAL A 262 2.72 12.00 13.02
CA VAL A 262 1.63 12.95 12.75
C VAL A 262 0.47 12.77 13.74
N GLY A 263 -0.28 13.86 13.94
CA GLY A 263 -1.62 13.81 14.54
C GLY A 263 -2.66 13.18 13.58
N PRO A 264 -3.89 12.95 14.05
CA PRO A 264 -4.98 12.42 13.21
C PRO A 264 -5.36 13.33 12.04
N ASP A 265 -5.03 14.59 12.11
CA ASP A 265 -5.23 15.65 11.11
C ASP A 265 -3.99 15.84 10.20
N GLY A 266 -3.01 14.96 10.26
CA GLY A 266 -1.78 15.03 9.51
C GLY A 266 -0.76 16.06 10.03
N SER A 267 -1.03 16.76 11.13
CA SER A 267 -0.12 17.74 11.74
C SER A 267 1.19 17.06 12.21
N THR A 268 2.34 17.69 11.93
CA THR A 268 3.66 17.22 12.37
C THR A 268 4.14 17.99 13.61
N SER A 269 5.39 17.77 14.02
CA SER A 269 6.06 18.55 15.07
C SER A 269 6.28 20.03 14.71
N HIS A 270 6.05 20.43 13.46
CA HIS A 270 6.15 21.82 13.00
C HIS A 270 4.81 22.35 12.51
N PRO A 271 4.33 23.52 13.01
CA PRO A 271 2.96 24.01 12.79
C PRO A 271 2.61 24.35 11.35
N ALA A 272 3.59 24.53 10.46
CA ALA A 272 3.37 24.80 9.06
C ALA A 272 3.54 23.56 8.16
N VAL A 273 3.90 22.40 8.74
CA VAL A 273 4.15 21.16 7.98
C VAL A 273 3.21 20.08 8.40
N TYR A 274 2.61 19.44 7.41
CA TYR A 274 1.72 18.30 7.52
C TYR A 274 2.31 17.10 6.78
N ALA A 275 1.88 15.89 7.08
CA ALA A 275 2.27 14.73 6.28
C ALA A 275 1.10 13.75 6.13
N ALA A 276 1.14 12.95 5.04
CA ALA A 276 0.10 11.98 4.69
C ALA A 276 0.66 10.76 3.94
N GLY A 277 -0.11 9.68 3.87
CA GLY A 277 0.20 8.46 3.14
C GLY A 277 1.20 7.56 3.85
N ASP A 278 1.81 6.65 3.08
CA ASP A 278 2.71 5.60 3.58
C ASP A 278 3.95 6.14 4.31
N ALA A 279 4.27 7.44 4.14
CA ALA A 279 5.37 8.10 4.84
C ALA A 279 5.08 8.35 6.33
N THR A 280 3.83 8.19 6.78
CA THR A 280 3.40 8.66 8.10
C THR A 280 3.18 7.53 9.11
N ARG A 281 3.32 7.91 10.39
CA ARG A 281 2.93 7.11 11.54
C ARG A 281 2.07 7.95 12.48
N VAL A 282 0.81 7.55 12.65
CA VAL A 282 -0.17 8.34 13.40
C VAL A 282 0.03 8.16 14.90
N ARG A 283 0.11 9.29 15.61
CA ARG A 283 0.06 9.36 17.07
C ARG A 283 -1.40 9.59 17.50
N ARG A 284 -1.98 8.66 18.24
CA ARG A 284 -3.28 8.86 18.91
C ARG A 284 -3.11 9.15 20.39
N GLN A 285 -4.03 9.93 20.90
CA GLN A 285 -4.07 10.34 22.30
C GLN A 285 -5.47 10.05 22.85
N ASP A 286 -5.78 8.76 23.04
CA ASP A 286 -7.00 8.22 23.61
C ASP A 286 -6.74 7.73 25.04
N GLY A 287 -6.31 8.67 25.91
CA GLY A 287 -5.91 8.39 27.32
C GLY A 287 -4.44 7.97 27.47
N VAL A 288 -3.87 7.23 26.55
CA VAL A 288 -2.44 6.88 26.48
C VAL A 288 -1.92 7.25 25.10
N VAL A 289 -0.80 8.00 25.05
CA VAL A 289 -0.13 8.33 23.78
C VAL A 289 0.41 7.07 23.16
N ARG A 290 -0.07 6.69 21.96
CA ARG A 290 0.39 5.51 21.23
C ARG A 290 0.67 5.87 19.78
N LEU A 291 1.78 5.32 19.25
CA LEU A 291 2.02 5.30 17.82
C LEU A 291 1.31 4.07 17.22
N GLN A 292 0.45 4.31 16.23
CA GLN A 292 -0.24 3.24 15.54
C GLN A 292 0.71 2.48 14.62
N ARG A 293 0.38 1.22 14.30
CA ARG A 293 1.00 0.52 13.18
C ARG A 293 0.69 1.28 11.89
N ARG A 294 1.67 1.43 11.02
CA ARG A 294 1.47 2.08 9.71
C ARG A 294 0.49 1.29 8.85
N ALA A 295 -0.36 1.99 8.13
CA ALA A 295 -1.30 1.44 7.17
C ALA A 295 -0.80 1.78 5.76
N GLU A 296 -0.21 0.80 5.09
CA GLU A 296 0.46 0.94 3.79
C GLU A 296 -0.47 0.46 2.67
N HIS A 297 -1.66 1.05 2.55
CA HIS A 297 -2.60 0.68 1.49
C HIS A 297 -3.31 1.92 0.93
N TRP A 298 -3.84 1.77 -0.27
CA TRP A 298 -4.40 2.83 -1.10
C TRP A 298 -5.46 3.68 -0.36
N GLU A 299 -6.45 3.04 0.27
CA GLU A 299 -7.51 3.77 0.98
C GLU A 299 -6.96 4.58 2.17
N ALA A 300 -5.99 4.04 2.92
CA ALA A 300 -5.36 4.77 4.02
C ALA A 300 -4.61 6.01 3.51
N ALA A 301 -3.97 5.91 2.35
CA ALA A 301 -3.29 7.03 1.73
C ALA A 301 -4.28 8.12 1.26
N VAL A 302 -5.42 7.74 0.66
CA VAL A 302 -6.51 8.67 0.31
C VAL A 302 -7.01 9.39 1.56
N ARG A 303 -7.39 8.65 2.58
CA ARG A 303 -7.96 9.17 3.83
C ARG A 303 -7.00 10.11 4.57
N SER A 304 -5.73 9.72 4.67
CA SER A 304 -4.72 10.56 5.32
C SER A 304 -4.47 11.86 4.54
N GLY A 305 -4.52 11.83 3.19
CA GLY A 305 -4.47 13.02 2.36
C GLY A 305 -5.64 13.97 2.61
N GLN A 306 -6.86 13.43 2.70
CA GLN A 306 -8.07 14.20 3.03
C GLN A 306 -8.03 14.78 4.45
N ALA A 307 -7.56 13.98 5.43
CA ALA A 307 -7.41 14.45 6.82
C ALA A 307 -6.37 15.58 6.91
N ALA A 308 -5.23 15.44 6.22
CA ALA A 308 -4.20 16.47 6.20
C ALA A 308 -4.68 17.77 5.52
N ALA A 309 -5.47 17.66 4.45
CA ALA A 309 -6.08 18.83 3.82
C ALA A 309 -7.00 19.60 4.76
N ALA A 310 -7.85 18.89 5.52
CA ALA A 310 -8.69 19.48 6.55
C ALA A 310 -7.85 20.17 7.64
N GLY A 311 -6.82 19.47 8.17
CA GLY A 311 -5.90 20.00 9.16
C GLY A 311 -5.16 21.26 8.70
N ILE A 312 -4.72 21.31 7.44
CA ILE A 312 -4.09 22.49 6.81
C ILE A 312 -5.04 23.71 6.86
N LEU A 313 -6.35 23.50 6.67
CA LEU A 313 -7.35 24.55 6.70
C LEU A 313 -7.83 24.87 8.13
N GLY A 314 -7.39 24.12 9.14
CA GLY A 314 -7.85 24.27 10.53
C GLY A 314 -9.24 23.70 10.77
N GLU A 315 -9.68 22.76 9.93
CA GLU A 315 -10.97 22.10 10.00
C GLU A 315 -10.85 20.68 10.56
N ALA A 316 -11.97 20.13 11.02
CA ALA A 316 -12.00 18.74 11.47
C ALA A 316 -11.77 17.77 10.29
N PRO A 317 -10.96 16.71 10.48
CA PRO A 317 -10.81 15.67 9.47
C PRO A 317 -12.14 14.93 9.25
N PRO A 318 -12.37 14.38 8.06
CA PRO A 318 -13.53 13.54 7.81
C PRO A 318 -13.54 12.31 8.71
N GLU A 319 -14.74 11.84 9.06
CA GLU A 319 -14.90 10.54 9.71
C GLU A 319 -14.73 9.41 8.68
N PHE A 320 -13.89 8.43 8.99
CA PHE A 320 -13.63 7.28 8.14
C PHE A 320 -14.13 6.01 8.82
N GLY A 321 -14.79 5.14 8.05
CA GLY A 321 -15.15 3.80 8.50
C GLY A 321 -13.95 2.86 8.63
N ALA A 322 -14.19 1.57 8.88
CA ALA A 322 -13.15 0.55 9.02
C ALA A 322 -12.20 0.54 7.80
N PRO A 323 -10.88 0.34 8.03
CA PRO A 323 -9.89 0.30 6.94
C PRO A 323 -10.17 -0.88 6.01
N TRP A 324 -9.94 -0.67 4.72
CA TRP A 324 -10.17 -1.66 3.68
C TRP A 324 -8.99 -1.69 2.72
N PHE A 325 -8.66 -2.89 2.21
CA PHE A 325 -7.70 -3.09 1.14
C PHE A 325 -8.12 -4.23 0.22
N TRP A 326 -7.45 -4.32 -0.93
CA TRP A 326 -7.64 -5.43 -1.88
C TRP A 326 -6.32 -5.90 -2.49
N SER A 327 -6.37 -7.06 -3.13
CA SER A 327 -5.31 -7.61 -3.96
C SER A 327 -5.91 -8.48 -5.07
N ASP A 328 -5.30 -8.47 -6.25
CA ASP A 328 -5.72 -9.29 -7.39
C ASP A 328 -4.57 -10.22 -7.79
N ARG A 329 -4.85 -11.51 -7.86
CA ARG A 329 -3.88 -12.53 -8.27
C ARG A 329 -4.58 -13.72 -8.89
N HIS A 330 -3.99 -14.32 -9.92
CA HIS A 330 -4.51 -15.53 -10.58
C HIS A 330 -5.96 -15.42 -11.04
N GLY A 331 -6.42 -14.20 -11.38
CA GLY A 331 -7.80 -13.94 -11.79
C GLY A 331 -8.82 -13.89 -10.66
N VAL A 332 -8.40 -13.91 -9.39
CA VAL A 332 -9.29 -13.73 -8.24
C VAL A 332 -9.06 -12.38 -7.56
N HIS A 333 -10.13 -11.81 -7.03
CA HIS A 333 -10.16 -10.57 -6.28
C HIS A 333 -10.29 -10.85 -4.79
N VAL A 334 -9.36 -10.34 -4.00
CA VAL A 334 -9.35 -10.52 -2.54
C VAL A 334 -9.53 -9.17 -1.88
N GLU A 335 -10.50 -9.07 -1.00
CA GLU A 335 -10.73 -7.88 -0.19
C GLU A 335 -10.70 -8.23 1.29
N ALA A 336 -10.27 -7.26 2.12
CA ALA A 336 -10.42 -7.35 3.56
C ALA A 336 -10.76 -5.98 4.17
N VAL A 337 -11.48 -6.00 5.28
CA VAL A 337 -11.90 -4.83 6.06
C VAL A 337 -11.68 -5.07 7.54
N GLY A 338 -11.30 -4.02 8.27
CA GLY A 338 -10.99 -4.10 9.69
C GLY A 338 -9.67 -4.82 9.98
N THR A 339 -9.60 -5.61 11.04
CA THR A 339 -8.43 -6.43 11.39
C THR A 339 -8.75 -7.91 11.33
N MET A 340 -7.87 -8.68 10.66
CA MET A 340 -7.92 -10.14 10.60
C MET A 340 -6.82 -10.81 11.43
N ASP A 341 -6.03 -10.02 12.17
CA ASP A 341 -4.93 -10.51 13.00
C ASP A 341 -5.42 -10.88 14.40
N PRO A 342 -5.56 -12.19 14.75
CA PRO A 342 -6.05 -12.62 16.06
C PRO A 342 -5.12 -12.25 17.22
N ARG A 343 -3.84 -11.94 16.92
CA ARG A 343 -2.88 -11.47 17.94
C ARG A 343 -3.23 -10.10 18.49
N GLN A 344 -4.01 -9.32 17.76
CA GLN A 344 -4.51 -8.00 18.18
C GLN A 344 -5.79 -8.09 19.02
N ALA A 345 -6.42 -9.26 19.12
CA ALA A 345 -7.67 -9.50 19.82
C ALA A 345 -7.65 -10.88 20.52
N PRO A 346 -7.05 -10.98 21.70
CA PRO A 346 -7.08 -12.20 22.50
C PRO A 346 -8.53 -12.68 22.73
N GLY A 347 -8.80 -13.97 22.59
CA GLY A 347 -10.14 -14.55 22.69
C GLY A 347 -11.01 -14.42 21.42
N ALA A 348 -10.51 -13.75 20.38
CA ALA A 348 -11.23 -13.67 19.10
C ALA A 348 -11.34 -15.03 18.43
N ARG A 349 -12.45 -15.25 17.73
CA ARG A 349 -12.72 -16.48 16.96
C ARG A 349 -13.02 -16.19 15.51
N THR A 350 -12.63 -17.10 14.63
CA THR A 350 -12.93 -17.01 13.19
C THR A 350 -14.23 -17.74 12.88
N VAL A 351 -15.07 -17.12 12.06
CA VAL A 351 -16.25 -17.74 11.44
C VAL A 351 -15.97 -17.80 9.95
N LEU A 352 -16.10 -19.01 9.36
CA LEU A 352 -15.87 -19.23 7.93
C LEU A 352 -17.20 -19.27 7.18
N ARG A 353 -17.20 -18.76 5.97
CA ARG A 353 -18.30 -18.81 5.01
C ARG A 353 -17.80 -19.38 3.71
N GLY A 354 -18.48 -20.41 3.18
CA GLY A 354 -18.11 -21.03 1.92
C GLY A 354 -19.09 -22.14 1.55
N ALA A 355 -18.85 -22.79 0.42
CA ALA A 355 -19.60 -23.94 -0.04
C ALA A 355 -18.67 -25.15 -0.14
N ASP A 356 -19.22 -26.36 0.04
CA ASP A 356 -18.51 -27.64 -0.13
C ASP A 356 -17.19 -27.74 0.70
N GLY A 357 -17.16 -27.11 1.87
CA GLY A 357 -15.99 -27.10 2.74
C GLY A 357 -14.86 -26.15 2.28
N VAL A 358 -15.05 -25.39 1.20
CA VAL A 358 -14.06 -24.43 0.69
C VAL A 358 -14.41 -23.02 1.18
N PRO A 359 -13.59 -22.40 2.06
CA PRO A 359 -13.87 -21.08 2.58
C PRO A 359 -13.71 -20.02 1.49
N ALA A 360 -14.74 -19.19 1.30
CA ALA A 360 -14.74 -18.04 0.40
C ALA A 360 -14.64 -16.71 1.17
N ALA A 361 -15.06 -16.69 2.43
CA ALA A 361 -14.91 -15.57 3.33
C ALA A 361 -14.61 -16.03 4.76
N ALA A 362 -13.94 -15.16 5.51
CA ALA A 362 -13.63 -15.33 6.92
C ALA A 362 -14.00 -14.05 7.68
N PHE A 363 -14.54 -14.21 8.89
CA PHE A 363 -14.92 -13.13 9.78
C PHE A 363 -14.21 -13.34 11.12
N LEU A 364 -13.55 -12.31 11.63
CA LEU A 364 -12.94 -12.33 12.96
C LEU A 364 -13.87 -11.65 13.96
N LEU A 365 -14.39 -12.41 14.91
CA LEU A 365 -15.26 -11.92 15.97
C LEU A 365 -14.48 -11.80 17.28
N ALA A 366 -14.66 -10.68 17.99
CA ALA A 366 -14.20 -10.52 19.36
C ALA A 366 -14.93 -11.47 20.32
N GLU A 367 -14.43 -11.60 21.54
CA GLU A 367 -15.05 -12.43 22.59
C GLU A 367 -16.48 -12.02 22.91
N ASP A 368 -16.79 -10.72 22.86
CA ASP A 368 -18.13 -10.14 23.05
C ASP A 368 -19.05 -10.23 21.81
N GLY A 369 -18.55 -10.84 20.72
CA GLY A 369 -19.29 -11.06 19.48
C GLY A 369 -19.24 -9.93 18.48
N HIS A 370 -18.60 -8.77 18.76
CA HIS A 370 -18.43 -7.72 17.78
C HIS A 370 -17.52 -8.17 16.64
N LEU A 371 -17.84 -7.73 15.41
CA LEU A 371 -17.03 -8.00 14.24
C LEU A 371 -15.81 -7.08 14.21
N LEU A 372 -14.61 -7.67 14.25
CA LEU A 372 -13.32 -6.98 14.17
C LEU A 372 -12.83 -6.80 12.74
N GLY A 373 -13.07 -7.78 11.90
CA GLY A 373 -12.67 -7.78 10.51
C GLY A 373 -13.32 -8.88 9.71
N ALA A 374 -13.23 -8.75 8.41
CA ALA A 374 -13.63 -9.76 7.44
C ALA A 374 -12.73 -9.73 6.21
N ALA A 375 -12.53 -10.90 5.61
CA ALA A 375 -11.88 -11.02 4.31
C ALA A 375 -12.70 -11.94 3.40
N ALA A 376 -12.66 -11.71 2.09
CA ALA A 376 -13.35 -12.55 1.11
C ALA A 376 -12.56 -12.64 -0.21
N ILE A 377 -12.68 -13.79 -0.86
CA ILE A 377 -12.22 -14.05 -2.22
C ILE A 377 -13.45 -13.96 -3.12
N ASP A 378 -13.42 -13.07 -4.12
CA ASP A 378 -14.52 -12.78 -5.06
C ASP A 378 -15.86 -12.44 -4.38
N GLY A 379 -15.78 -11.88 -3.15
CA GLY A 379 -16.94 -11.60 -2.31
C GLY A 379 -17.13 -10.13 -1.90
N PRO A 380 -17.15 -9.15 -2.84
CA PRO A 380 -17.19 -7.73 -2.48
C PRO A 380 -18.46 -7.33 -1.70
N LEU A 381 -19.57 -8.01 -1.90
CA LEU A 381 -20.79 -7.74 -1.12
C LEU A 381 -20.67 -8.19 0.33
N VAL A 382 -19.92 -9.26 0.60
CA VAL A 382 -19.64 -9.75 1.97
C VAL A 382 -18.79 -8.72 2.71
N VAL A 383 -17.72 -8.23 2.08
CA VAL A 383 -16.82 -7.24 2.68
C VAL A 383 -17.53 -5.91 2.93
N ARG A 384 -18.38 -5.45 1.99
CA ARG A 384 -19.23 -4.25 2.19
C ARG A 384 -20.21 -4.41 3.34
N ALA A 385 -20.80 -5.59 3.49
CA ALA A 385 -21.70 -5.87 4.62
C ALA A 385 -20.94 -5.89 5.94
N ALA A 386 -19.78 -6.55 5.98
CA ALA A 386 -18.89 -6.58 7.13
C ALA A 386 -18.44 -5.17 7.55
N ARG A 387 -18.04 -4.33 6.59
CA ARG A 387 -17.70 -2.93 6.85
C ARG A 387 -18.86 -2.18 7.54
N ARG A 388 -20.09 -2.35 7.03
CA ARG A 388 -21.27 -1.72 7.65
C ARG A 388 -21.54 -2.23 9.06
N ILE A 389 -21.30 -3.52 9.33
CA ILE A 389 -21.43 -4.10 10.67
C ILE A 389 -20.41 -3.44 11.61
N ILE A 390 -19.15 -3.36 11.21
CA ILE A 390 -18.07 -2.76 11.99
C ILE A 390 -18.34 -1.27 12.24
N ASP A 391 -18.65 -0.51 11.19
CA ASP A 391 -18.86 0.94 11.27
C ASP A 391 -20.05 1.33 12.16
N ARG A 392 -21.02 0.42 12.32
CA ARG A 392 -22.20 0.65 13.18
C ARG A 392 -22.09 0.00 14.56
N GLY A 393 -20.98 -0.70 14.85
CA GLY A 393 -20.82 -1.43 16.09
C GLY A 393 -21.89 -2.51 16.31
N LEU A 394 -22.32 -3.20 15.25
CA LEU A 394 -23.33 -4.25 15.35
C LEU A 394 -22.68 -5.57 15.80
N VAL A 395 -23.43 -6.37 16.57
CA VAL A 395 -23.10 -7.74 16.91
C VAL A 395 -23.82 -8.67 15.92
N PRO A 396 -23.14 -9.25 14.94
CA PRO A 396 -23.79 -10.14 13.97
C PRO A 396 -24.04 -11.52 14.54
N ASP A 397 -25.03 -12.20 14.00
CA ASP A 397 -25.27 -13.63 14.25
C ASP A 397 -24.22 -14.48 13.52
N PRO A 398 -23.37 -15.25 14.23
CA PRO A 398 -22.34 -16.07 13.62
C PRO A 398 -22.85 -17.17 12.68
N GLU A 399 -24.04 -17.72 12.95
CA GLU A 399 -24.65 -18.75 12.09
C GLU A 399 -25.03 -18.13 10.74
N ARG A 400 -25.59 -16.92 10.75
CA ARG A 400 -25.90 -16.18 9.53
C ARG A 400 -24.66 -15.75 8.77
N LEU A 401 -23.58 -15.39 9.46
CA LEU A 401 -22.29 -15.12 8.80
C LEU A 401 -21.77 -16.35 8.06
N ALA A 402 -21.86 -17.53 8.68
CA ALA A 402 -21.37 -18.80 8.13
C ALA A 402 -22.21 -19.32 6.97
N ASP A 403 -23.52 -19.09 6.97
CA ASP A 403 -24.46 -19.65 5.99
C ASP A 403 -24.35 -18.99 4.61
N PRO A 404 -23.82 -19.68 3.58
CA PRO A 404 -23.68 -19.12 2.23
C PRO A 404 -25.01 -18.83 1.54
N SER A 405 -26.14 -19.39 2.01
CA SER A 405 -27.47 -19.13 1.46
C SER A 405 -28.04 -17.77 1.88
N VAL A 406 -27.55 -17.18 2.97
CA VAL A 406 -27.94 -15.85 3.41
C VAL A 406 -27.38 -14.78 2.47
N ASP A 407 -28.24 -13.97 1.86
CA ASP A 407 -27.80 -12.84 1.03
C ASP A 407 -26.87 -11.91 1.84
N PRO A 408 -25.64 -11.60 1.36
CA PRO A 408 -24.71 -10.72 2.06
C PRO A 408 -25.32 -9.37 2.45
N ARG A 409 -26.27 -8.82 1.68
CA ARG A 409 -26.97 -7.56 1.99
C ARG A 409 -27.78 -7.62 3.27
N ARG A 410 -28.10 -8.84 3.76
CA ARG A 410 -28.87 -9.07 5.00
C ARG A 410 -28.01 -9.35 6.22
N LEU A 411 -26.68 -9.48 6.07
CA LEU A 411 -25.79 -9.76 7.18
C LEU A 411 -25.69 -8.60 8.19
N ALA A 412 -25.95 -7.39 7.75
CA ALA A 412 -25.93 -6.17 8.57
C ALA A 412 -27.31 -5.75 9.12
N ARG A 413 -28.26 -6.72 9.22
CA ARG A 413 -29.63 -6.48 9.69
C ARG A 413 -29.91 -7.21 10.99
#